data_8a32967b5ea71a3158be6d0a165df376
#
_entry.id   8a32967b5ea71a3158be6d0a165df376
#
_cell.length_a   1.000
_cell.length_b   1.000
_cell.length_c   1.000
_cell.angle_alpha   90.00
_cell.angle_beta   90.00
_cell.angle_gamma   90.00
#
_symmetry.space_group_name_H-M   'P 1'
#
loop_
_entity.id
_entity.type
_entity.pdbx_description
1 polymer ?
#
loop_
_entity_poly.entity_id
_entity_poly.type
_entity_poly.pdbx_seq_one_letter_code
_entity_poly.pdbx_strand_id
1 'polypeptide(L)'
;MDQLFFSAAAPIYQDEQLIARLGIEIVTCRPGLVMGTMPICGNRQPIGILHGGANAVLAETLGSVAAWLYAGGTGSQAVGVDLSCTHHRWVASGVVTGVATPLHESRASATYDIAITDSEGQRTCSARLTCAIRRKAAGGGG
;
A
#
# COMPACT_ATOMS: atom_id res chain seq x y z
N MET A 1 8.14 17.78 -1.36
CA MET A 1 6.73 17.46 -1.69
C MET A 1 6.21 16.24 -0.93
N ASP A 2 7.11 15.32 -0.59
CA ASP A 2 6.74 14.05 0.06
C ASP A 2 6.33 14.18 1.54
N GLN A 3 6.95 15.06 2.31
CA GLN A 3 6.62 15.29 3.73
C GLN A 3 5.28 16.00 3.96
N LEU A 4 4.88 16.88 3.04
CA LEU A 4 3.61 17.62 3.16
C LEU A 4 2.39 16.73 2.91
N PHE A 5 2.52 15.74 2.03
CA PHE A 5 1.47 14.78 1.75
C PHE A 5 1.21 13.88 2.97
N PHE A 6 2.26 13.40 3.62
CA PHE A 6 2.16 12.61 4.84
C PHE A 6 1.68 13.43 6.04
N SER A 7 2.04 14.69 6.12
CA SER A 7 1.53 15.62 7.15
C SER A 7 0.01 15.82 7.01
N ALA A 8 -0.51 15.94 5.80
CA ALA A 8 -1.96 16.04 5.57
C ALA A 8 -2.72 14.73 5.84
N ALA A 9 -2.04 13.59 5.72
CA ALA A 9 -2.56 12.27 6.02
C ALA A 9 -2.24 11.80 7.46
N ALA A 10 -1.58 12.64 8.25
CA ALA A 10 -1.12 12.30 9.60
C ALA A 10 -2.18 11.66 10.52
N PRO A 11 -3.48 12.01 10.45
CA PRO A 11 -4.49 11.32 11.25
C PRO A 11 -4.64 9.84 10.94
N ILE A 12 -4.22 9.39 9.75
CA ILE A 12 -4.31 7.99 9.31
C ILE A 12 -3.22 7.13 9.96
N TYR A 13 -2.14 7.74 10.42
CA TYR A 13 -0.95 7.06 10.97
C TYR A 13 -0.84 7.14 12.49
N GLN A 14 -1.95 7.35 13.19
CA GLN A 14 -1.95 7.33 14.66
C GLN A 14 -1.67 5.91 15.19
N ASP A 15 -1.10 5.82 16.37
CA ASP A 15 -0.58 4.59 16.99
C ASP A 15 -1.58 3.42 17.03
N GLU A 16 -2.87 3.68 16.96
CA GLU A 16 -3.91 2.64 16.98
C GLU A 16 -4.31 2.13 15.60
N GLN A 17 -3.82 2.74 14.52
CA GLN A 17 -4.18 2.36 13.18
C GLN A 17 -3.41 1.11 12.71
N LEU A 18 -4.01 0.33 11.80
CA LEU A 18 -3.48 -0.93 11.34
C LEU A 18 -2.05 -0.81 10.78
N ILE A 19 -1.79 0.23 9.99
CA ILE A 19 -0.48 0.49 9.39
C ILE A 19 0.59 0.64 10.47
N ALA A 20 0.30 1.44 11.51
CA ALA A 20 1.22 1.63 12.63
C ALA A 20 1.43 0.34 13.44
N ARG A 21 0.37 -0.44 13.66
CA ARG A 21 0.44 -1.72 14.36
C ARG A 21 1.32 -2.75 13.69
N LEU A 22 1.31 -2.79 12.34
CA LEU A 22 2.18 -3.69 11.58
C LEU A 22 3.59 -3.12 11.38
N GLY A 23 3.85 -1.88 11.79
CA GLY A 23 5.15 -1.22 11.60
C GLY A 23 5.44 -0.85 10.15
N ILE A 24 4.41 -0.65 9.34
CA ILE A 24 4.57 -0.25 7.94
C ILE A 24 5.04 1.20 7.87
N GLU A 25 6.12 1.44 7.14
CA GLU A 25 6.66 2.76 6.87
C GLU A 25 6.70 3.01 5.37
N ILE A 26 6.17 4.15 4.94
CA ILE A 26 6.27 4.58 3.55
C ILE A 26 7.60 5.34 3.37
N VAL A 27 8.46 4.84 2.51
CA VAL A 27 9.82 5.40 2.31
C VAL A 27 9.94 6.21 1.02
N THR A 28 9.10 5.95 0.03
CA THR A 28 8.99 6.73 -1.21
C THR A 28 7.52 6.90 -1.55
N CYS A 29 7.10 8.11 -1.87
CA CYS A 29 5.72 8.41 -2.18
C CYS A 29 5.66 9.52 -3.24
N ARG A 30 5.46 9.11 -4.48
CA ARG A 30 5.29 10.03 -5.61
C ARG A 30 4.39 9.40 -6.67
N PRO A 31 3.78 10.19 -7.57
CA PRO A 31 3.01 9.65 -8.68
C PRO A 31 3.82 8.60 -9.47
N GLY A 32 3.23 7.41 -9.65
CA GLY A 32 3.85 6.30 -10.35
C GLY A 32 4.81 5.42 -9.53
N LEU A 33 5.12 5.79 -8.28
CA LEU A 33 6.00 4.98 -7.43
C LEU A 33 5.71 5.19 -5.95
N VAL A 34 5.25 4.14 -5.28
CA VAL A 34 5.13 4.12 -3.82
C VAL A 34 5.90 2.93 -3.27
N MET A 35 6.81 3.17 -2.34
CA MET A 35 7.59 2.14 -1.67
C MET A 35 7.39 2.21 -0.18
N GLY A 36 7.37 1.06 0.46
CA GLY A 36 7.27 0.96 1.91
C GLY A 36 7.90 -0.31 2.44
N THR A 37 8.16 -0.31 3.73
CA THR A 37 8.76 -1.43 4.45
C THR A 37 7.84 -1.93 5.56
N MET A 38 8.00 -3.19 5.93
CA MET A 38 7.29 -3.80 7.05
C MET A 38 8.21 -4.79 7.76
N PRO A 39 8.34 -4.71 9.10
CA PRO A 39 9.12 -5.68 9.85
C PRO A 39 8.39 -7.04 9.89
N ILE A 40 9.14 -8.12 9.92
CA ILE A 40 8.59 -9.47 10.09
C ILE A 40 8.30 -9.74 11.56
N CYS A 41 9.15 -9.24 12.46
CA CYS A 41 8.89 -9.29 13.91
C CYS A 41 7.57 -8.60 14.25
N GLY A 42 6.70 -9.31 14.96
CA GLY A 42 5.35 -8.83 15.28
C GLY A 42 4.29 -9.16 14.22
N ASN A 43 4.69 -9.62 13.05
CA ASN A 43 3.79 -9.92 11.93
C ASN A 43 3.88 -11.38 11.46
N ARG A 44 4.33 -12.29 12.35
CA ARG A 44 4.46 -13.71 12.06
C ARG A 44 3.16 -14.47 12.25
N GLN A 45 3.01 -15.53 11.50
CA GLN A 45 2.03 -16.57 11.74
C GLN A 45 2.58 -17.63 12.74
N PRO A 46 1.73 -18.58 13.25
CA PRO A 46 2.16 -19.50 14.31
C PRO A 46 3.38 -20.37 13.99
N ILE A 47 3.68 -20.64 12.73
CA ILE A 47 4.87 -21.41 12.34
C ILE A 47 6.15 -20.55 12.25
N GLY A 48 6.11 -19.29 12.66
CA GLY A 48 7.30 -18.43 12.78
C GLY A 48 7.73 -17.67 11.54
N ILE A 49 6.98 -17.77 10.45
CA ILE A 49 7.22 -17.01 9.22
C ILE A 49 6.26 -15.83 9.10
N LEU A 50 6.57 -14.89 8.21
CA LEU A 50 5.70 -13.75 7.95
C LEU A 50 4.28 -14.22 7.57
N HIS A 51 3.28 -13.63 8.20
CA HIS A 51 1.88 -13.90 7.90
C HIS A 51 1.53 -13.38 6.50
N GLY A 52 0.92 -14.21 5.66
CA GLY A 52 0.48 -13.79 4.32
C GLY A 52 -0.49 -12.63 4.35
N GLY A 53 -1.36 -12.55 5.35
CA GLY A 53 -2.24 -11.40 5.56
C GLY A 53 -1.50 -10.09 5.83
N ALA A 54 -0.32 -10.14 6.46
CA ALA A 54 0.52 -8.96 6.64
C ALA A 54 1.07 -8.45 5.30
N ASN A 55 1.51 -9.35 4.42
CA ASN A 55 1.84 -8.98 3.03
C ASN A 55 0.66 -8.32 2.32
N ALA A 56 -0.54 -8.84 2.51
CA ALA A 56 -1.76 -8.27 1.93
C ALA A 56 -2.02 -6.85 2.44
N VAL A 57 -1.83 -6.59 3.74
CA VAL A 57 -1.96 -5.24 4.30
C VAL A 57 -0.91 -4.28 3.72
N LEU A 58 0.33 -4.73 3.58
CA LEU A 58 1.38 -3.92 2.95
C LEU A 58 1.02 -3.59 1.49
N ALA A 59 0.60 -4.58 0.73
CA ALA A 59 0.21 -4.39 -0.68
C ALA A 59 -1.00 -3.45 -0.82
N GLU A 60 -2.04 -3.65 -0.02
CA GLU A 60 -3.23 -2.79 0.01
C GLU A 60 -2.84 -1.35 0.35
N THR A 61 -1.98 -1.17 1.35
CA THR A 61 -1.52 0.15 1.79
C THR A 61 -0.79 0.89 0.68
N LEU A 62 0.21 0.26 0.06
CA LEU A 62 1.02 0.89 -0.97
C LEU A 62 0.21 1.19 -2.23
N GLY A 63 -0.60 0.24 -2.67
CA GLY A 63 -1.47 0.41 -3.84
C GLY A 63 -2.54 1.48 -3.61
N SER A 64 -3.12 1.54 -2.43
CA SER A 64 -4.11 2.56 -2.07
C SER A 64 -3.50 3.97 -2.03
N VAL A 65 -2.29 4.11 -1.51
CA VAL A 65 -1.55 5.38 -1.53
C VAL A 65 -1.27 5.80 -2.97
N ALA A 66 -0.82 4.87 -3.82
CA ALA A 66 -0.58 5.15 -5.24
C ALA A 66 -1.85 5.61 -5.97
N ALA A 67 -2.97 4.92 -5.74
CA ALA A 67 -4.26 5.30 -6.30
C ALA A 67 -4.75 6.66 -5.80
N TRP A 68 -4.52 6.95 -4.54
CA TRP A 68 -4.91 8.22 -3.94
C TRP A 68 -4.10 9.39 -4.49
N LEU A 69 -2.80 9.20 -4.72
CA LEU A 69 -1.96 10.20 -5.40
C LEU A 69 -2.48 10.49 -6.81
N TYR A 70 -2.80 9.46 -7.56
CA TYR A 70 -3.38 9.59 -8.89
C TYR A 70 -4.74 10.29 -8.86
N ALA A 71 -5.66 9.85 -8.03
CA ALA A 71 -7.00 10.41 -7.91
C ALA A 71 -6.98 11.86 -7.42
N GLY A 72 -6.11 12.20 -6.48
CA GLY A 72 -5.96 13.55 -5.92
C GLY A 72 -5.62 14.59 -6.98
N GLY A 73 -4.79 14.24 -7.97
CA GLY A 73 -4.47 15.11 -9.10
C GLY A 73 -5.67 15.40 -10.03
N THR A 74 -6.72 14.59 -9.96
CA THR A 74 -7.96 14.76 -10.74
C THR A 74 -9.14 15.30 -9.92
N GLY A 75 -8.94 15.59 -8.63
CA GLY A 75 -10.02 16.00 -7.71
C GLY A 75 -10.95 14.85 -7.31
N SER A 76 -10.49 13.61 -7.46
CA SER A 76 -11.26 12.39 -7.18
C SER A 76 -10.75 11.68 -5.91
N GLN A 77 -11.44 10.63 -5.52
CA GLN A 77 -11.03 9.73 -4.44
C GLN A 77 -10.85 8.32 -4.98
N ALA A 78 -9.98 7.55 -4.36
CA ALA A 78 -9.75 6.15 -4.69
C ALA A 78 -10.15 5.26 -3.53
N VAL A 79 -10.77 4.12 -3.84
CA VAL A 79 -11.17 3.09 -2.88
C VAL A 79 -10.76 1.72 -3.43
N GLY A 80 -10.02 0.93 -2.65
CA GLY A 80 -9.65 -0.43 -3.02
C GLY A 80 -10.89 -1.32 -3.17
N VAL A 81 -10.96 -2.09 -4.25
CA VAL A 81 -12.10 -2.98 -4.54
C VAL A 81 -11.68 -4.42 -4.79
N ASP A 82 -10.45 -4.69 -5.16
CA ASP A 82 -9.97 -6.04 -5.41
C ASP A 82 -8.46 -6.15 -5.15
N LEU A 83 -8.10 -7.10 -4.30
CA LEU A 83 -6.71 -7.38 -3.95
C LEU A 83 -6.42 -8.86 -4.16
N SER A 84 -5.35 -9.18 -4.87
CA SER A 84 -4.81 -10.53 -4.95
C SER A 84 -3.35 -10.56 -4.51
N CYS A 85 -2.97 -11.62 -3.80
CA CYS A 85 -1.60 -11.86 -3.35
C CYS A 85 -1.20 -13.29 -3.67
N THR A 86 -0.01 -13.48 -4.23
CA THR A 86 0.63 -14.78 -4.36
C THR A 86 1.92 -14.75 -3.56
N HIS A 87 2.01 -15.63 -2.55
CA HIS A 87 3.19 -15.76 -1.70
C HIS A 87 4.11 -16.81 -2.28
N HIS A 88 5.31 -16.39 -2.69
CA HIS A 88 6.27 -17.26 -3.40
C HIS A 88 7.31 -17.87 -2.47
N ARG A 89 7.65 -17.17 -1.38
CA ARG A 89 8.78 -17.51 -0.53
C ARG A 89 8.51 -17.19 0.93
N TRP A 90 8.90 -18.10 1.82
CA TRP A 90 8.82 -17.90 3.26
C TRP A 90 9.93 -16.99 3.76
N VAL A 91 9.59 -16.09 4.67
CA VAL A 91 10.53 -15.17 5.30
C VAL A 91 10.29 -15.21 6.82
N ALA A 92 11.36 -15.45 7.58
CA ALA A 92 11.25 -15.65 9.03
C ALA A 92 11.81 -14.47 9.85
N SER A 93 12.63 -13.60 9.25
CA SER A 93 13.27 -12.48 9.95
C SER A 93 13.60 -11.33 9.01
N GLY A 94 13.90 -10.18 9.58
CA GLY A 94 14.26 -8.97 8.86
C GLY A 94 13.05 -8.12 8.47
N VAL A 95 13.16 -7.50 7.33
CA VAL A 95 12.19 -6.54 6.81
C VAL A 95 11.84 -6.91 5.37
N VAL A 96 10.57 -6.79 5.01
CA VAL A 96 10.15 -6.84 3.61
C VAL A 96 9.93 -5.44 3.07
N THR A 97 10.22 -5.26 1.79
CA THR A 97 10.02 -4.00 1.05
C THR A 97 9.01 -4.23 -0.05
N GLY A 98 7.99 -3.41 -0.08
CA GLY A 98 6.99 -3.40 -1.15
C GLY A 98 7.20 -2.22 -2.09
N VAL A 99 6.93 -2.44 -3.37
CA VAL A 99 6.99 -1.41 -4.42
C VAL A 99 5.71 -1.49 -5.24
N ALA A 100 4.93 -0.41 -5.23
CA ALA A 100 3.73 -0.28 -6.03
C ALA A 100 4.00 0.59 -7.26
N THR A 101 3.66 0.06 -8.43
CA THR A 101 3.74 0.75 -9.72
C THR A 101 2.44 0.58 -10.49
N PRO A 102 2.04 1.57 -11.31
CA PRO A 102 0.78 1.47 -12.03
C PRO A 102 0.85 0.44 -13.17
N LEU A 103 -0.19 -0.40 -13.26
CA LEU A 103 -0.49 -1.21 -14.42
C LEU A 103 -1.45 -0.48 -15.35
N HIS A 104 -2.43 0.21 -14.77
CA HIS A 104 -3.47 0.93 -15.50
C HIS A 104 -4.05 2.03 -14.63
N GLU A 105 -4.15 3.22 -15.17
CA GLU A 105 -4.78 4.35 -14.52
C GLU A 105 -5.78 4.98 -15.48
N SER A 106 -7.05 5.02 -15.10
CA SER A 106 -8.12 5.57 -15.91
C SER A 106 -9.06 6.42 -15.06
N ARG A 107 -10.06 7.00 -15.72
CA ARG A 107 -11.05 7.84 -15.05
C ARG A 107 -11.88 7.10 -14.01
N ALA A 108 -12.15 5.80 -14.23
CA ALA A 108 -13.06 5.01 -13.42
C ALA A 108 -12.34 4.05 -12.48
N SER A 109 -11.12 3.64 -12.82
CA SER A 109 -10.35 2.65 -12.05
C SER A 109 -8.85 2.83 -12.22
N ALA A 110 -8.10 2.34 -11.24
CA ALA A 110 -6.65 2.24 -11.30
C ALA A 110 -6.21 0.90 -10.75
N THR A 111 -5.24 0.27 -11.40
CA THR A 111 -4.70 -1.04 -11.00
C THR A 111 -3.19 -0.92 -10.85
N TYR A 112 -2.70 -1.45 -9.74
CA TYR A 112 -1.29 -1.41 -9.35
C TYR A 112 -0.72 -2.81 -9.21
N ASP A 113 0.51 -2.97 -9.67
CA ASP A 113 1.37 -4.10 -9.34
C ASP A 113 2.15 -3.77 -8.08
N ILE A 114 2.18 -4.68 -7.12
CA ILE A 114 2.97 -4.54 -5.90
C ILE A 114 3.94 -5.73 -5.80
N ALA A 115 5.22 -5.45 -5.91
CA ALA A 115 6.28 -6.42 -5.73
C ALA A 115 6.80 -6.32 -4.30
N ILE A 116 6.79 -7.43 -3.55
CA ILE A 116 7.36 -7.50 -2.20
C ILE A 116 8.60 -8.36 -2.23
N THR A 117 9.69 -7.84 -1.67
CA THR A 117 11.00 -8.51 -1.61
C THR A 117 11.50 -8.59 -0.17
N ASP A 118 12.36 -9.58 0.10
CA ASP A 118 13.06 -9.71 1.38
C ASP A 118 14.30 -8.81 1.47
N SER A 119 15.02 -8.91 2.59
CA SER A 119 16.23 -8.11 2.83
C SER A 119 17.38 -8.41 1.84
N GLU A 120 17.32 -9.52 1.12
CA GLU A 120 18.29 -9.89 0.09
C GLU A 120 17.83 -9.51 -1.33
N GLY A 121 16.67 -8.84 -1.44
CA GLY A 121 16.10 -8.42 -2.71
C GLY A 121 15.37 -9.52 -3.48
N GLN A 122 15.14 -10.68 -2.85
CA GLN A 122 14.41 -11.78 -3.49
C GLN A 122 12.89 -11.56 -3.36
N ARG A 123 12.16 -11.82 -4.44
CA ARG A 123 10.71 -11.68 -4.41
C ARG A 123 10.06 -12.71 -3.50
N THR A 124 9.27 -12.24 -2.55
CA THR A 124 8.52 -13.07 -1.60
C THR A 124 7.03 -13.11 -1.89
N CYS A 125 6.50 -12.02 -2.47
CA CYS A 125 5.08 -11.90 -2.80
C CYS A 125 4.89 -11.04 -4.04
N SER A 126 3.93 -11.43 -4.86
CA SER A 126 3.39 -10.59 -5.94
C SER A 126 1.94 -10.29 -5.65
N ALA A 127 1.57 -9.02 -5.69
CA ALA A 127 0.21 -8.58 -5.42
C ALA A 127 -0.28 -7.64 -6.52
N ARG A 128 -1.60 -7.55 -6.62
CA ARG A 128 -2.28 -6.62 -7.51
C ARG A 128 -3.46 -6.02 -6.76
N LEU A 129 -3.54 -4.70 -6.78
CA LEU A 129 -4.67 -3.96 -6.22
C LEU A 129 -5.37 -3.18 -7.31
N THR A 130 -6.68 -3.33 -7.39
CA THR A 130 -7.55 -2.48 -8.20
C THR A 130 -8.36 -1.56 -7.29
N CYS A 131 -8.38 -0.28 -7.61
CA CYS A 131 -9.14 0.75 -6.93
C CYS A 131 -10.20 1.33 -7.86
N ALA A 132 -11.39 1.59 -7.32
CA ALA A 132 -12.37 2.42 -7.99
C ALA A 132 -12.03 3.89 -7.78
N ILE A 133 -12.13 4.68 -8.85
CA ILE A 133 -11.93 6.13 -8.81
C ILE A 133 -13.31 6.79 -8.80
N ARG A 134 -13.55 7.63 -7.80
CA ARG A 134 -14.84 8.32 -7.60
C ARG A 134 -14.60 9.82 -7.55
N ARG A 135 -15.37 10.57 -8.33
CA ARG A 135 -15.38 12.03 -8.18
C ARG A 135 -15.94 12.38 -6.80
N LYS A 136 -15.29 13.34 -6.15
CA LYS A 136 -15.91 13.97 -4.98
C LYS A 136 -17.23 14.57 -5.43
N ALA A 137 -18.32 14.31 -4.69
CA ALA A 137 -19.55 15.04 -4.86
C ALA A 137 -19.23 16.53 -4.70
N ALA A 138 -19.71 17.37 -5.63
CA ALA A 138 -19.68 18.82 -5.47
C ALA A 138 -20.34 19.12 -4.12
N GLY A 139 -19.61 19.79 -3.21
CA GLY A 139 -20.10 20.11 -1.88
C GLY A 139 -21.44 20.81 -2.03
N GLY A 140 -22.51 20.21 -1.53
CA GLY A 140 -23.79 20.87 -1.39
C GLY A 140 -23.57 22.04 -0.44
N GLY A 141 -23.44 23.24 -1.01
CA GLY A 141 -23.57 24.46 -0.24
C GLY A 141 -25.02 24.50 0.28
N GLY A 142 -25.17 24.40 1.57
CA GLY A 142 -26.37 24.71 2.31
C GLY A 142 -25.95 25.47 3.52
#